data_a4e2d91c33364de71f07cf205b4f429c
#
_entry.id   a4e2d91c33364de71f07cf205b4f429c
#
_cell.length_a   1.000
_cell.length_b   1.000
_cell.length_c   1.000
_cell.angle_alpha   90.00
_cell.angle_beta   90.00
_cell.angle_gamma   90.00
#
_symmetry.space_group_name_H-M   'P 1'
#
loop_
_entity.id
_entity.type
_entity.pdbx_description
1 polymer ?
#
loop_
_entity_poly.entity_id
_entity_poly.type
_entity_poly.pdbx_seq_one_letter_code
_entity_poly.pdbx_strand_id
1 'polypeptide(L)'
;KAQALEVYQAQKRGGMGKSATAVKDEDFVEHLLIANTHDTILCFSNVGKVYWLKVYQIPVAARGARGRPMVNLLPLDEGERITSILTVKEYTADHYIFMATANGTVKKTFLTEFSRPRSVGLRALELDEGDVLVGTAITNGKNDVMLFASNGKAVRFEEDDVRAMGRSARGVRGIRMTADARMIALIIPAEDGKILTVSQKGYGKRTLADEFPTKGRGTQGVIAMQCSERNGNMVGAVQVFDGDQLMLISDQGTLVRTRTDEIAIVSRNTQGVRVIRLKDDEHLVGVERIAESDESESEDDVL
;
A
#
# COMPACT_ATOMS: atom_id res chain seq x y z
N LYS A 1 -7.23 14.05 5.45
CA LYS A 1 -7.29 15.35 4.78
C LYS A 1 -6.70 15.29 3.39
N ALA A 2 -7.12 16.19 2.50
CA ALA A 2 -6.54 16.35 1.17
C ALA A 2 -5.61 17.57 1.16
N GLN A 3 -4.52 17.47 0.37
CA GLN A 3 -3.55 18.56 0.14
C GLN A 3 -3.06 18.49 -1.30
N ALA A 4 -2.66 19.63 -1.86
CA ALA A 4 -1.97 19.66 -3.13
C ALA A 4 -0.59 18.97 -3.00
N LEU A 5 -0.17 18.27 -4.05
CA LEU A 5 1.06 17.48 -4.03
C LEU A 5 2.33 18.34 -3.86
N GLU A 6 2.31 19.55 -4.37
CA GLU A 6 3.44 20.51 -4.34
C GLU A 6 3.84 20.95 -2.93
N VAL A 7 2.96 20.73 -1.95
CA VAL A 7 3.26 21.04 -0.53
C VAL A 7 4.47 20.23 -0.02
N TYR A 8 4.75 19.06 -0.62
CA TYR A 8 5.85 18.18 -0.23
C TYR A 8 7.00 18.29 -1.22
N GLN A 9 8.18 18.67 -0.74
CA GLN A 9 9.40 18.80 -1.56
C GLN A 9 10.20 17.51 -1.56
N ALA A 10 10.79 17.17 -2.72
CA ALA A 10 11.69 16.04 -2.85
C ALA A 10 13.00 16.29 -2.07
N GLN A 11 13.51 15.27 -1.40
CA GLN A 11 14.75 15.29 -0.66
C GLN A 11 15.70 14.18 -1.14
N LYS A 12 17.00 14.39 -0.95
CA LYS A 12 17.99 13.37 -1.24
C LYS A 12 17.87 12.20 -0.27
N ARG A 13 18.27 11.02 -0.72
CA ARG A 13 18.33 9.82 0.09
C ARG A 13 19.11 10.06 1.39
N GLY A 14 18.59 9.57 2.51
CA GLY A 14 19.21 9.72 3.82
C GLY A 14 19.02 11.07 4.50
N GLY A 15 18.20 11.96 3.92
CA GLY A 15 17.82 13.22 4.55
C GLY A 15 16.85 13.02 5.71
N MET A 16 16.67 14.07 6.51
CA MET A 16 15.64 14.13 7.55
C MET A 16 14.32 14.61 6.95
N GLY A 17 13.22 13.98 7.35
CA GLY A 17 11.90 14.34 6.89
C GLY A 17 11.33 15.59 7.52
N LYS A 18 10.24 16.07 6.93
CA LYS A 18 9.43 17.16 7.46
C LYS A 18 8.09 16.62 7.93
N SER A 19 7.57 17.13 9.02
CA SER A 19 6.24 16.76 9.47
C SER A 19 5.17 17.16 8.44
N ALA A 20 4.30 16.23 8.10
CA ALA A 20 3.24 16.43 7.12
C ALA A 20 1.93 16.94 7.75
N THR A 21 1.69 16.60 9.00
CA THR A 21 0.46 16.92 9.71
C THR A 21 0.71 16.91 11.21
N ALA A 22 -0.08 17.67 11.93
CA ALA A 22 -0.13 17.54 13.38
C ALA A 22 -0.91 16.26 13.72
N VAL A 23 -0.32 15.40 14.53
CA VAL A 23 -0.92 14.16 15.03
C VAL A 23 -1.05 14.22 16.55
N LYS A 24 -1.97 13.45 17.09
CA LYS A 24 -2.02 13.19 18.54
C LYS A 24 -0.92 12.21 18.92
N ASP A 25 -0.60 12.10 20.19
CA ASP A 25 0.49 11.25 20.68
C ASP A 25 0.39 9.78 20.23
N GLU A 26 -0.84 9.28 20.01
CA GLU A 26 -1.10 7.90 19.58
C GLU A 26 -1.44 7.77 18.10
N ASP A 27 -1.47 8.86 17.33
CA ASP A 27 -1.78 8.87 15.90
C ASP A 27 -0.51 8.92 15.06
N PHE A 28 -0.57 8.29 13.89
CA PHE A 28 0.46 8.39 12.85
C PHE A 28 -0.17 8.34 11.45
N VAL A 29 0.57 8.75 10.43
CA VAL A 29 0.10 8.67 9.04
C VAL A 29 0.31 7.25 8.52
N GLU A 30 -0.76 6.54 8.17
CA GLU A 30 -0.72 5.18 7.65
C GLU A 30 -0.81 5.11 6.12
N HIS A 31 -1.62 5.98 5.53
CA HIS A 31 -1.92 5.94 4.10
C HIS A 31 -1.79 7.31 3.45
N LEU A 32 -1.19 7.31 2.27
CA LEU A 32 -1.15 8.44 1.37
C LEU A 32 -1.73 8.00 0.02
N LEU A 33 -2.64 8.81 -0.54
CA LEU A 33 -3.31 8.52 -1.81
C LEU A 33 -3.24 9.74 -2.72
N ILE A 34 -2.93 9.49 -4.00
CA ILE A 34 -3.00 10.48 -5.07
C ILE A 34 -4.16 10.08 -5.98
N ALA A 35 -5.14 10.98 -6.14
CA ALA A 35 -6.36 10.71 -6.89
C ALA A 35 -6.95 11.99 -7.49
N ASN A 36 -7.73 11.83 -8.56
CA ASN A 36 -8.52 12.91 -9.14
C ASN A 36 -9.80 13.15 -8.32
N THR A 37 -10.30 14.40 -8.32
CA THR A 37 -11.46 14.80 -7.53
C THR A 37 -12.76 14.05 -7.89
N HIS A 38 -12.86 13.51 -9.10
CA HIS A 38 -14.04 12.76 -9.56
C HIS A 38 -13.95 11.24 -9.36
N ASP A 39 -12.81 10.74 -8.90
CA ASP A 39 -12.65 9.32 -8.64
C ASP A 39 -13.49 8.87 -7.44
N THR A 40 -13.89 7.60 -7.46
CA THR A 40 -14.46 6.92 -6.30
C THR A 40 -13.36 6.17 -5.57
N ILE A 41 -13.33 6.36 -4.27
CA ILE A 41 -12.41 5.64 -3.39
C ILE A 41 -13.20 4.52 -2.71
N LEU A 42 -12.71 3.29 -2.85
CA LEU A 42 -13.14 2.16 -2.03
C LEU A 42 -12.26 2.12 -0.79
N CYS A 43 -12.89 2.27 0.37
CA CYS A 43 -12.21 2.25 1.66
C CYS A 43 -12.48 0.92 2.34
N PHE A 44 -11.46 0.07 2.44
CA PHE A 44 -11.56 -1.24 3.07
C PHE A 44 -11.13 -1.17 4.51
N SER A 45 -11.95 -1.69 5.41
CA SER A 45 -11.66 -1.67 6.84
C SER A 45 -10.96 -2.93 7.33
N ASN A 46 -10.35 -2.83 8.51
CA ASN A 46 -9.70 -3.96 9.18
C ASN A 46 -10.63 -5.14 9.44
N VAL A 47 -11.93 -4.90 9.52
CA VAL A 47 -12.95 -5.95 9.75
C VAL A 47 -13.54 -6.52 8.46
N GLY A 48 -12.97 -6.17 7.30
CA GLY A 48 -13.38 -6.72 6.01
C GLY A 48 -14.60 -6.08 5.38
N LYS A 49 -14.97 -4.87 5.78
CA LYS A 49 -16.02 -4.07 5.15
C LYS A 49 -15.43 -3.09 4.13
N VAL A 50 -16.23 -2.71 3.15
CA VAL A 50 -15.90 -1.67 2.16
C VAL A 50 -16.92 -0.55 2.25
N TYR A 51 -16.40 0.68 2.16
CA TYR A 51 -17.17 1.94 2.09
C TYR A 51 -16.78 2.70 0.84
N TRP A 52 -17.70 3.51 0.32
CA TRP A 52 -17.48 4.34 -0.86
C TRP A 52 -17.36 5.80 -0.46
N LEU A 53 -16.36 6.48 -1.02
CA LEU A 53 -16.12 7.90 -0.77
C LEU A 53 -15.70 8.56 -2.08
N LYS A 54 -16.34 9.68 -2.41
CA LYS A 54 -15.89 10.51 -3.53
C LYS A 54 -14.74 11.41 -3.07
N VAL A 55 -13.72 11.57 -3.91
CA VAL A 55 -12.55 12.39 -3.56
C VAL A 55 -12.92 13.80 -3.17
N TYR A 56 -13.89 14.42 -3.86
CA TYR A 56 -14.36 15.77 -3.53
C TYR A 56 -15.02 15.89 -2.15
N GLN A 57 -15.40 14.79 -1.52
CA GLN A 57 -15.96 14.77 -0.16
C GLN A 57 -14.87 14.85 0.92
N ILE A 58 -13.60 14.68 0.55
CA ILE A 58 -12.50 14.76 1.50
C ILE A 58 -12.13 16.23 1.73
N PRO A 59 -12.15 16.71 2.99
CA PRO A 59 -11.82 18.10 3.27
C PRO A 59 -10.38 18.45 2.87
N VAL A 60 -10.23 19.58 2.17
CA VAL A 60 -8.91 20.16 1.89
C VAL A 60 -8.42 20.89 3.14
N ALA A 61 -7.18 20.71 3.52
CA ALA A 61 -6.59 21.36 4.68
C ALA A 61 -5.10 21.65 4.45
N ALA A 62 -4.62 22.74 5.07
CA ALA A 62 -3.22 23.13 5.00
C ALA A 62 -2.30 22.03 5.57
N ARG A 63 -1.04 22.11 5.19
CA ARG A 63 0.02 21.23 5.67
C ARG A 63 0.05 21.22 7.20
N GLY A 64 0.37 21.25 8.06
CA GLY A 64 0.36 21.26 9.53
C GLY A 64 -1.02 21.16 10.19
N ALA A 65 -2.10 21.34 9.46
CA ALA A 65 -3.44 21.26 10.03
C ALA A 65 -3.83 19.81 10.35
N ARG A 66 -4.64 19.64 11.40
CA ARG A 66 -5.21 18.32 11.73
C ARG A 66 -6.26 17.95 10.69
N GLY A 67 -6.28 16.68 10.28
CA GLY A 67 -7.33 16.13 9.46
C GLY A 67 -8.61 15.88 10.28
N ARG A 68 -9.70 15.54 9.58
CA ARG A 68 -10.90 15.01 10.23
C ARG A 68 -10.76 13.50 10.41
N PRO A 69 -11.19 12.93 11.54
CA PRO A 69 -11.25 11.48 11.71
C PRO A 69 -12.12 10.82 10.62
N MET A 70 -11.75 9.62 10.19
CA MET A 70 -12.52 8.85 9.21
C MET A 70 -13.95 8.57 9.67
N VAL A 71 -14.19 8.44 10.97
CA VAL A 71 -15.53 8.28 11.55
C VAL A 71 -16.48 9.45 11.21
N ASN A 72 -15.95 10.61 10.87
CA ASN A 72 -16.75 11.77 10.45
C ASN A 72 -17.07 11.75 8.94
N LEU A 73 -16.42 10.90 8.17
CA LEU A 73 -16.61 10.74 6.72
C LEU A 73 -17.34 9.45 6.38
N LEU A 74 -17.13 8.41 7.18
CA LEU A 74 -17.64 7.06 6.98
C LEU A 74 -18.29 6.54 8.26
N PRO A 75 -19.36 5.73 8.17
CA PRO A 75 -20.05 5.19 9.35
C PRO A 75 -19.31 3.97 9.94
N LEU A 76 -18.09 4.19 10.40
CA LEU A 76 -17.27 3.15 11.00
C LEU A 76 -17.78 2.76 12.39
N ASP A 77 -17.73 1.47 12.72
CA ASP A 77 -18.00 0.97 14.04
C ASP A 77 -16.85 1.30 15.01
N GLU A 78 -17.09 1.14 16.32
CA GLU A 78 -16.03 1.31 17.32
C GLU A 78 -14.90 0.31 17.08
N GLY A 79 -13.66 0.80 17.05
CA GLY A 79 -12.47 0.00 16.76
C GLY A 79 -12.26 -0.35 15.28
N GLU A 80 -13.21 -0.02 14.43
CA GLU A 80 -13.03 -0.19 12.97
C GLU A 80 -12.20 0.96 12.40
N ARG A 81 -11.23 0.61 11.54
CA ARG A 81 -10.35 1.58 10.85
C ARG A 81 -10.14 1.18 9.41
N ILE A 82 -9.87 2.14 8.55
CA ILE A 82 -9.54 1.89 7.15
C ILE A 82 -8.09 1.44 7.06
N THR A 83 -7.86 0.27 6.47
CA THR A 83 -6.53 -0.33 6.31
C THR A 83 -6.07 -0.41 4.87
N SER A 84 -6.97 -0.29 3.91
CA SER A 84 -6.62 -0.30 2.48
C SER A 84 -7.55 0.62 1.71
N ILE A 85 -6.99 1.33 0.73
CA ILE A 85 -7.70 2.30 -0.10
C ILE A 85 -7.44 1.96 -1.56
N LEU A 86 -8.50 2.01 -2.37
CA LEU A 86 -8.44 1.67 -3.79
C LEU A 86 -9.25 2.68 -4.60
N THR A 87 -8.64 3.24 -5.63
CA THR A 87 -9.31 4.19 -6.53
C THR A 87 -9.97 3.46 -7.68
N VAL A 88 -11.25 3.73 -7.93
CA VAL A 88 -12.02 3.13 -9.03
C VAL A 88 -12.58 4.24 -9.91
N LYS A 89 -12.31 4.12 -11.22
CA LYS A 89 -12.89 5.00 -12.25
C LYS A 89 -14.14 4.36 -12.86
N GLU A 90 -14.08 3.08 -13.18
CA GLU A 90 -15.13 2.32 -13.86
C GLU A 90 -15.18 0.88 -13.34
N TYR A 91 -16.37 0.33 -13.18
CA TYR A 91 -16.60 -1.07 -12.77
C TYR A 91 -16.69 -1.97 -13.99
N THR A 92 -15.56 -2.27 -14.60
CA THR A 92 -15.46 -3.08 -15.80
C THR A 92 -15.71 -4.57 -15.52
N ALA A 93 -16.36 -5.25 -16.46
CA ALA A 93 -16.43 -6.72 -16.45
C ALA A 93 -15.05 -7.34 -16.61
N ASP A 94 -14.86 -8.58 -16.22
CA ASP A 94 -13.59 -9.33 -16.29
C ASP A 94 -12.45 -8.74 -15.43
N HIS A 95 -12.78 -7.83 -14.52
CA HIS A 95 -11.87 -7.34 -13.50
C HIS A 95 -12.33 -7.79 -12.12
N TYR A 96 -11.38 -7.82 -11.20
CA TYR A 96 -11.57 -8.31 -9.85
C TYR A 96 -10.98 -7.35 -8.84
N ILE A 97 -11.51 -7.39 -7.63
CA ILE A 97 -10.79 -6.90 -6.45
C ILE A 97 -10.11 -8.10 -5.81
N PHE A 98 -8.79 -8.07 -5.82
CA PHE A 98 -7.94 -9.04 -5.13
C PHE A 98 -7.64 -8.52 -3.73
N MET A 99 -7.82 -9.35 -2.73
CA MET A 99 -7.72 -8.99 -1.31
C MET A 99 -6.73 -9.90 -0.61
N ALA A 100 -5.97 -9.36 0.33
CA ALA A 100 -5.01 -10.11 1.12
C ALA A 100 -5.05 -9.67 2.60
N THR A 101 -4.98 -10.64 3.50
CA THR A 101 -5.09 -10.43 4.94
C THR A 101 -3.74 -10.56 5.65
N ALA A 102 -3.65 -10.07 6.88
CA ALA A 102 -2.44 -10.15 7.70
C ALA A 102 -1.99 -11.60 7.96
N ASN A 103 -2.91 -12.54 8.03
CA ASN A 103 -2.60 -13.97 8.20
C ASN A 103 -2.21 -14.67 6.89
N GLY A 104 -2.17 -13.94 5.77
CA GLY A 104 -1.75 -14.48 4.48
C GLY A 104 -2.85 -15.15 3.68
N THR A 105 -4.11 -14.93 4.02
CA THR A 105 -5.28 -15.37 3.24
C THR A 105 -5.52 -14.42 2.08
N VAL A 106 -5.86 -14.96 0.93
CA VAL A 106 -6.18 -14.19 -0.28
C VAL A 106 -7.55 -14.56 -0.84
N LYS A 107 -8.15 -13.61 -1.52
CA LYS A 107 -9.46 -13.78 -2.14
C LYS A 107 -9.59 -12.83 -3.33
N LYS A 108 -10.32 -13.24 -4.37
CA LYS A 108 -10.74 -12.30 -5.41
C LYS A 108 -12.25 -12.38 -5.63
N THR A 109 -12.84 -11.22 -5.84
CA THR A 109 -14.27 -11.03 -6.09
C THR A 109 -14.43 -10.14 -7.32
N PHE A 110 -15.41 -10.41 -8.17
CA PHE A 110 -15.67 -9.57 -9.34
C PHE A 110 -15.85 -8.10 -8.94
N LEU A 111 -15.18 -7.21 -9.66
CA LEU A 111 -15.26 -5.77 -9.42
C LEU A 111 -16.71 -5.26 -9.49
N THR A 112 -17.53 -5.82 -10.39
CA THR A 112 -18.93 -5.44 -10.56
C THR A 112 -19.78 -5.69 -9.31
N GLU A 113 -19.38 -6.59 -8.41
CA GLU A 113 -20.09 -6.81 -7.14
C GLU A 113 -19.99 -5.63 -6.17
N PHE A 114 -19.12 -4.67 -6.44
CA PHE A 114 -18.92 -3.44 -5.66
C PHE A 114 -19.50 -2.18 -6.31
N SER A 115 -20.23 -2.34 -7.41
CA SER A 115 -20.76 -1.21 -8.21
C SER A 115 -21.97 -0.51 -7.62
N ARG A 116 -22.55 -1.08 -6.56
CA ARG A 116 -23.75 -0.54 -5.90
C ARG A 116 -23.41 -0.09 -4.48
N PRO A 117 -23.00 1.17 -4.30
CA PRO A 117 -22.65 1.69 -2.99
C PRO A 117 -23.79 1.56 -1.98
N ARG A 118 -23.41 1.31 -0.73
CA ARG A 118 -24.33 1.29 0.42
C ARG A 118 -23.77 2.20 1.51
N SER A 119 -24.61 3.06 2.05
CA SER A 119 -24.22 4.03 3.08
C SER A 119 -23.68 3.39 4.36
N VAL A 120 -24.15 2.19 4.69
CA VAL A 120 -23.72 1.44 5.89
C VAL A 120 -22.50 0.56 5.63
N GLY A 121 -21.91 0.63 4.43
CA GLY A 121 -20.85 -0.26 4.01
C GLY A 121 -21.37 -1.63 3.59
N LEU A 122 -20.45 -2.45 3.11
CA LEU A 122 -20.74 -3.77 2.58
C LEU A 122 -19.62 -4.74 3.00
N ARG A 123 -19.97 -5.97 3.36
CA ARG A 123 -18.95 -7.00 3.61
C ARG A 123 -18.19 -7.31 2.31
N ALA A 124 -16.88 -7.20 2.35
CA ALA A 124 -16.00 -7.55 1.23
C ALA A 124 -15.44 -8.97 1.36
N LEU A 125 -15.15 -9.43 2.57
CA LEU A 125 -14.74 -10.79 2.88
C LEU A 125 -15.08 -11.14 4.33
N GLU A 126 -15.15 -12.43 4.60
CA GLU A 126 -15.21 -12.97 5.96
C GLU A 126 -13.79 -13.15 6.49
N LEU A 127 -13.50 -12.62 7.65
CA LEU A 127 -12.20 -12.76 8.32
C LEU A 127 -12.25 -13.81 9.42
N ASP A 128 -11.15 -14.54 9.58
CA ASP A 128 -10.94 -15.36 10.78
C ASP A 128 -10.72 -14.47 11.99
N GLU A 129 -10.99 -15.00 13.19
CA GLU A 129 -10.78 -14.27 14.44
C GLU A 129 -9.32 -13.79 14.55
N GLY A 130 -9.12 -12.51 14.86
CA GLY A 130 -7.80 -11.90 15.00
C GLY A 130 -7.12 -11.53 13.70
N ASP A 131 -7.68 -11.88 12.53
CA ASP A 131 -7.15 -11.47 11.23
C ASP A 131 -7.66 -10.09 10.83
N VAL A 132 -6.93 -9.41 9.96
CA VAL A 132 -7.32 -8.11 9.41
C VAL A 132 -7.03 -8.06 7.92
N LEU A 133 -7.87 -7.34 7.19
CA LEU A 133 -7.62 -7.03 5.78
C LEU A 133 -6.48 -6.01 5.68
N VAL A 134 -5.48 -6.28 4.86
CA VAL A 134 -4.27 -5.44 4.71
C VAL A 134 -4.16 -4.81 3.34
N GLY A 135 -4.35 -5.57 2.28
CA GLY A 135 -4.10 -5.11 0.92
C GLY A 135 -5.24 -5.42 -0.03
N THR A 136 -5.46 -4.51 -0.99
CA THR A 136 -6.40 -4.69 -2.08
C THR A 136 -5.78 -4.20 -3.39
N ALA A 137 -6.19 -4.79 -4.51
CA ALA A 137 -5.79 -4.37 -5.84
C ALA A 137 -6.86 -4.75 -6.85
N ILE A 138 -6.94 -4.00 -7.94
CA ILE A 138 -7.75 -4.40 -9.10
C ILE A 138 -6.89 -5.28 -10.01
N THR A 139 -7.42 -6.43 -10.40
CA THR A 139 -6.76 -7.38 -11.31
C THR A 139 -7.62 -7.67 -12.53
N ASN A 140 -6.99 -8.14 -13.60
CA ASN A 140 -7.66 -8.41 -14.89
C ASN A 140 -7.92 -9.90 -15.17
N GLY A 141 -7.72 -10.77 -14.19
CA GLY A 141 -7.87 -12.22 -14.34
C GLY A 141 -6.61 -12.96 -14.78
N LYS A 142 -5.61 -12.24 -15.27
CA LYS A 142 -4.35 -12.80 -15.85
C LYS A 142 -3.10 -12.24 -15.19
N ASN A 143 -3.24 -11.55 -14.08
CA ASN A 143 -2.11 -10.95 -13.37
C ASN A 143 -1.37 -11.98 -12.53
N ASP A 144 -0.08 -11.75 -12.34
CA ASP A 144 0.65 -12.31 -11.20
C ASP A 144 0.32 -11.52 -9.93
N VAL A 145 0.46 -12.17 -8.81
CA VAL A 145 0.24 -11.59 -7.48
C VAL A 145 1.49 -11.81 -6.64
N MET A 146 1.93 -10.76 -5.96
CA MET A 146 3.03 -10.82 -5.01
C MET A 146 2.54 -10.46 -3.62
N LEU A 147 2.92 -11.25 -2.63
CA LEU A 147 2.66 -11.00 -1.21
C LEU A 147 3.98 -10.90 -0.45
N PHE A 148 4.07 -9.93 0.43
CA PHE A 148 5.28 -9.65 1.21
C PHE A 148 4.97 -9.80 2.70
N ALA A 149 5.86 -10.47 3.43
CA ALA A 149 5.72 -10.70 4.86
C ALA A 149 6.75 -9.90 5.67
N SER A 150 6.41 -9.58 6.92
CA SER A 150 7.25 -8.79 7.82
C SER A 150 8.62 -9.40 8.11
N ASN A 151 8.76 -10.71 7.97
CA ASN A 151 10.03 -11.42 8.13
C ASN A 151 10.97 -11.30 6.90
N GLY A 152 10.59 -10.53 5.88
CA GLY A 152 11.37 -10.33 4.66
C GLY A 152 11.12 -11.34 3.55
N LYS A 153 10.17 -12.27 3.71
CA LYS A 153 9.80 -13.25 2.69
C LYS A 153 8.74 -12.70 1.73
N ALA A 154 8.73 -13.22 0.50
CA ALA A 154 7.71 -12.91 -0.49
C ALA A 154 7.35 -14.14 -1.33
N VAL A 155 6.11 -14.19 -1.76
CA VAL A 155 5.62 -15.16 -2.75
C VAL A 155 5.15 -14.44 -4.01
N ARG A 156 5.26 -15.12 -5.14
CA ARG A 156 4.68 -14.69 -6.41
C ARG A 156 3.95 -15.88 -7.03
N PHE A 157 2.69 -15.68 -7.40
CA PHE A 157 1.85 -16.70 -8.03
C PHE A 157 0.90 -16.07 -9.04
N GLU A 158 0.35 -16.89 -9.93
CA GLU A 158 -0.67 -16.43 -10.88
C GLU A 158 -2.01 -16.28 -10.17
N GLU A 159 -2.73 -15.17 -10.43
CA GLU A 159 -4.05 -14.98 -9.81
C GLU A 159 -5.06 -16.06 -10.18
N ASP A 160 -4.85 -16.75 -11.30
CA ASP A 160 -5.68 -17.88 -11.72
C ASP A 160 -5.65 -19.05 -10.72
N ASP A 161 -4.63 -19.14 -9.88
CA ASP A 161 -4.57 -20.08 -8.76
C ASP A 161 -5.64 -19.79 -7.68
N VAL A 162 -6.28 -18.64 -7.76
CA VAL A 162 -7.36 -18.21 -6.86
C VAL A 162 -8.63 -18.06 -7.67
N ARG A 163 -9.62 -18.89 -7.41
CA ARG A 163 -10.94 -18.76 -8.06
C ARG A 163 -11.67 -17.51 -7.56
N ALA A 164 -12.52 -16.94 -8.41
CA ALA A 164 -13.43 -15.88 -8.00
C ALA A 164 -14.42 -16.39 -6.95
N MET A 165 -14.67 -15.62 -5.92
CA MET A 165 -15.55 -15.94 -4.80
C MET A 165 -16.50 -14.79 -4.51
N GLY A 166 -17.64 -15.09 -3.91
CA GLY A 166 -18.57 -14.07 -3.44
C GLY A 166 -18.02 -13.27 -2.25
N ARG A 167 -18.66 -12.15 -1.96
CA ARG A 167 -18.23 -11.20 -0.92
C ARG A 167 -18.16 -11.80 0.49
N SER A 168 -18.98 -12.78 0.79
CA SER A 168 -19.02 -13.44 2.12
C SER A 168 -18.00 -14.57 2.30
N ALA A 169 -17.24 -14.94 1.29
CA ALA A 169 -16.23 -15.98 1.40
C ALA A 169 -14.99 -15.50 2.18
N ARG A 170 -14.30 -16.44 2.83
CA ARG A 170 -13.05 -16.19 3.57
C ARG A 170 -11.83 -16.10 2.69
N GLY A 171 -11.76 -16.94 1.66
CA GLY A 171 -10.61 -17.04 0.77
C GLY A 171 -9.78 -18.30 0.99
N VAL A 172 -8.58 -18.28 0.46
CA VAL A 172 -7.61 -19.38 0.46
C VAL A 172 -6.24 -18.89 0.89
N ARG A 173 -5.35 -19.80 1.27
CA ARG A 173 -4.00 -19.43 1.67
C ARG A 173 -3.20 -18.91 0.49
N GLY A 174 -2.65 -17.69 0.63
CA GLY A 174 -1.74 -17.07 -0.34
C GLY A 174 -0.28 -17.28 0.00
N ILE A 175 0.08 -17.11 1.25
CA ILE A 175 1.44 -17.27 1.77
C ILE A 175 1.41 -18.03 3.10
N ARG A 176 2.41 -18.87 3.31
CA ARG A 176 2.64 -19.58 4.58
C ARG A 176 3.71 -18.82 5.35
N MET A 177 3.38 -18.38 6.55
CA MET A 177 4.27 -17.60 7.41
C MET A 177 4.53 -18.29 8.74
N THR A 178 5.64 -17.94 9.39
CA THR A 178 5.88 -18.26 10.80
C THR A 178 4.91 -17.48 11.70
N ALA A 179 4.71 -17.96 12.93
CA ALA A 179 3.70 -17.40 13.83
C ALA A 179 3.93 -15.94 14.22
N ASP A 180 5.17 -15.46 14.17
CA ASP A 180 5.59 -14.10 14.49
C ASP A 180 5.56 -13.15 13.29
N ALA A 181 5.31 -13.66 12.07
CA ALA A 181 5.25 -12.87 10.86
C ALA A 181 3.80 -12.58 10.46
N ARG A 182 3.62 -11.48 9.71
CA ARG A 182 2.36 -11.10 9.09
C ARG A 182 2.58 -10.63 7.66
N MET A 183 1.59 -10.79 6.83
CA MET A 183 1.58 -10.23 5.48
C MET A 183 1.40 -8.71 5.56
N ILE A 184 2.26 -7.94 4.89
CA ILE A 184 2.30 -6.48 5.00
C ILE A 184 1.99 -5.76 3.70
N ALA A 185 2.12 -6.40 2.55
CA ALA A 185 1.89 -5.76 1.27
C ALA A 185 1.47 -6.76 0.20
N LEU A 186 0.60 -6.27 -0.69
CA LEU A 186 0.14 -6.93 -1.91
C LEU A 186 0.59 -6.08 -3.09
N ILE A 187 1.24 -6.68 -4.08
CA ILE A 187 1.64 -6.02 -5.34
C ILE A 187 1.18 -6.85 -6.52
N ILE A 188 0.64 -6.18 -7.52
CA ILE A 188 0.36 -6.75 -8.83
C ILE A 188 1.47 -6.27 -9.77
N PRO A 189 2.45 -7.14 -10.12
CA PRO A 189 3.58 -6.70 -10.93
C PRO A 189 3.15 -6.33 -12.35
N ALA A 190 3.67 -5.22 -12.83
CA ALA A 190 3.47 -4.71 -14.17
C ALA A 190 4.80 -4.67 -14.93
N GLU A 191 4.74 -4.59 -16.26
CA GLU A 191 5.91 -4.45 -17.10
C GLU A 191 6.74 -3.21 -16.68
N ASP A 192 8.07 -3.33 -16.69
CA ASP A 192 9.03 -2.31 -16.27
C ASP A 192 8.93 -1.88 -14.79
N GLY A 193 8.04 -2.46 -14.02
CA GLY A 193 7.95 -2.20 -12.59
C GLY A 193 9.10 -2.83 -11.81
N LYS A 194 9.62 -2.10 -10.83
CA LYS A 194 10.60 -2.58 -9.86
C LYS A 194 9.97 -2.65 -8.49
N ILE A 195 10.43 -3.57 -7.67
CA ILE A 195 9.92 -3.77 -6.32
C ILE A 195 10.78 -2.97 -5.36
N LEU A 196 10.18 -2.00 -4.68
CA LEU A 196 10.83 -1.26 -3.63
C LEU A 196 10.38 -1.81 -2.29
N THR A 197 11.33 -2.20 -1.45
CA THR A 197 11.11 -2.69 -0.09
C THR A 197 11.77 -1.78 0.92
N VAL A 198 11.12 -1.57 2.05
CA VAL A 198 11.64 -0.76 3.15
C VAL A 198 11.48 -1.49 4.48
N SER A 199 12.39 -1.20 5.39
CA SER A 199 12.41 -1.79 6.72
C SER A 199 12.16 -0.76 7.82
N GLN A 200 11.84 -1.26 8.99
CA GLN A 200 11.48 -0.51 10.19
C GLN A 200 12.50 0.57 10.56
N LYS A 201 13.78 0.30 10.40
CA LYS A 201 14.86 1.23 10.78
C LYS A 201 15.35 2.14 9.65
N GLY A 202 14.59 2.23 8.55
CA GLY A 202 14.86 3.19 7.48
C GLY A 202 15.80 2.70 6.38
N TYR A 203 15.91 1.40 6.20
CA TYR A 203 16.64 0.80 5.08
C TYR A 203 15.69 0.45 3.95
N GLY A 204 16.19 0.46 2.73
CA GLY A 204 15.40 0.14 1.55
C GLY A 204 16.25 -0.17 0.33
N LYS A 205 15.58 -0.70 -0.67
CA LYS A 205 16.20 -1.05 -1.96
C LYS A 205 15.14 -1.20 -3.04
N ARG A 206 15.58 -1.15 -4.29
CA ARG A 206 14.79 -1.61 -5.44
C ARG A 206 15.32 -2.97 -5.88
N THR A 207 14.43 -3.84 -6.31
CA THR A 207 14.75 -5.16 -6.85
C THR A 207 13.95 -5.38 -8.13
N LEU A 208 14.56 -6.02 -9.12
CA LEU A 208 13.84 -6.38 -10.35
C LEU A 208 12.76 -7.41 -10.02
N ALA A 209 11.56 -7.23 -10.55
CA ALA A 209 10.45 -8.15 -10.33
C ALA A 209 10.77 -9.58 -10.81
N ASP A 210 11.61 -9.72 -11.85
CA ASP A 210 12.02 -11.01 -12.42
C ASP A 210 12.86 -11.86 -11.46
N GLU A 211 13.44 -11.28 -10.40
CA GLU A 211 14.13 -12.05 -9.38
C GLU A 211 13.18 -12.86 -8.48
N PHE A 212 11.88 -12.58 -8.55
CA PHE A 212 10.86 -13.31 -7.79
C PHE A 212 10.24 -14.39 -8.68
N PRO A 213 10.52 -15.68 -8.40
CA PRO A 213 10.00 -16.77 -9.24
C PRO A 213 8.51 -16.93 -9.05
N THR A 214 7.76 -17.06 -10.15
CA THR A 214 6.33 -17.40 -10.13
C THR A 214 6.19 -18.87 -9.80
N LYS A 215 5.51 -19.16 -8.68
CA LYS A 215 5.26 -20.52 -8.17
C LYS A 215 3.80 -20.66 -7.75
N GLY A 216 3.41 -21.77 -7.19
CA GLY A 216 2.09 -21.94 -6.61
C GLY A 216 1.88 -21.07 -5.36
N ARG A 217 0.64 -20.74 -5.06
CA ARG A 217 0.27 -20.04 -3.83
C ARG A 217 0.47 -20.91 -2.58
N GLY A 218 0.49 -20.32 -1.42
CA GLY A 218 0.52 -21.03 -0.14
C GLY A 218 1.89 -21.55 0.28
N THR A 219 2.96 -21.13 -0.39
CA THR A 219 4.35 -21.46 -0.02
C THR A 219 4.90 -20.44 0.97
N GLN A 220 6.08 -20.74 1.55
CA GLN A 220 6.80 -19.79 2.39
C GLN A 220 7.48 -18.67 1.60
N GLY A 221 7.65 -18.87 0.30
CA GLY A 221 8.26 -17.91 -0.59
C GLY A 221 9.79 -17.86 -0.52
N VAL A 222 10.33 -16.78 -1.04
CA VAL A 222 11.76 -16.50 -1.15
C VAL A 222 12.10 -15.23 -0.35
N ILE A 223 13.37 -15.03 -0.06
CA ILE A 223 13.83 -13.81 0.61
C ILE A 223 13.67 -12.62 -0.35
N ALA A 224 12.88 -11.63 0.06
CA ALA A 224 12.75 -10.33 -0.61
C ALA A 224 13.70 -9.29 -0.03
N MET A 225 13.94 -9.35 1.28
CA MET A 225 14.86 -8.50 2.02
C MET A 225 15.42 -9.28 3.20
N GLN A 226 16.73 -9.25 3.37
CA GLN A 226 17.33 -9.78 4.61
C GLN A 226 16.98 -8.85 5.77
N CYS A 227 16.27 -9.37 6.76
CA CYS A 227 15.94 -8.65 7.99
C CYS A 227 16.89 -9.04 9.11
N SER A 228 17.41 -8.06 9.82
CA SER A 228 18.33 -8.21 10.93
C SER A 228 18.09 -7.12 11.99
N GLU A 229 18.82 -7.15 13.08
CA GLU A 229 18.77 -6.05 14.07
C GLU A 229 19.15 -4.69 13.48
N ARG A 230 19.99 -4.69 12.44
CA ARG A 230 20.45 -3.47 11.78
C ARG A 230 19.31 -2.72 11.09
N ASN A 231 18.45 -3.41 10.37
CA ASN A 231 17.40 -2.79 9.55
C ASN A 231 15.98 -3.04 10.09
N GLY A 232 15.78 -3.98 10.98
CA GLY A 232 14.48 -4.35 11.51
C GLY A 232 13.66 -5.16 10.53
N ASN A 233 12.39 -5.38 10.87
CA ASN A 233 11.44 -6.08 10.01
C ASN A 233 11.12 -5.28 8.74
N MET A 234 10.74 -5.97 7.68
CA MET A 234 10.18 -5.34 6.49
C MET A 234 8.80 -4.76 6.83
N VAL A 235 8.58 -3.48 6.52
CA VAL A 235 7.33 -2.77 6.86
C VAL A 235 6.55 -2.32 5.65
N GLY A 236 7.17 -2.31 4.47
CA GLY A 236 6.49 -1.90 3.25
C GLY A 236 7.14 -2.45 2.00
N ALA A 237 6.32 -2.62 0.99
CA ALA A 237 6.73 -2.94 -0.36
C ALA A 237 5.78 -2.25 -1.34
N VAL A 238 6.33 -1.60 -2.35
CA VAL A 238 5.56 -0.95 -3.43
C VAL A 238 6.23 -1.17 -4.76
N GLN A 239 5.46 -1.18 -5.82
CA GLN A 239 5.98 -1.17 -7.18
C GLN A 239 6.27 0.25 -7.61
N VAL A 240 7.44 0.47 -8.19
CA VAL A 240 7.88 1.78 -8.67
C VAL A 240 8.39 1.69 -10.10
N PHE A 241 8.30 2.81 -10.80
CA PHE A 241 8.77 2.97 -12.17
C PHE A 241 9.81 4.09 -12.21
N ASP A 242 10.63 4.12 -13.27
CA ASP A 242 11.64 5.17 -13.42
C ASP A 242 10.96 6.55 -13.43
N GLY A 243 11.57 7.53 -12.76
CA GLY A 243 11.01 8.86 -12.59
C GLY A 243 10.04 9.02 -11.42
N ASP A 244 9.54 7.93 -10.85
CA ASP A 244 8.65 7.98 -9.69
C ASP A 244 9.34 8.57 -8.47
N GLN A 245 8.53 9.09 -7.57
CA GLN A 245 8.93 9.48 -6.23
C GLN A 245 8.25 8.61 -5.20
N LEU A 246 8.76 8.65 -4.00
CA LEU A 246 8.24 7.92 -2.85
C LEU A 246 7.85 8.88 -1.74
N MET A 247 6.86 8.49 -0.97
CA MET A 247 6.58 9.04 0.33
C MET A 247 6.86 7.97 1.38
N LEU A 248 7.85 8.23 2.24
CA LEU A 248 8.17 7.40 3.39
C LEU A 248 7.42 7.93 4.60
N ILE A 249 6.79 7.03 5.34
CA ILE A 249 5.84 7.37 6.41
C ILE A 249 6.35 6.79 7.72
N SER A 250 6.52 7.63 8.75
CA SER A 250 6.92 7.19 10.08
C SER A 250 5.76 7.14 11.06
N ASP A 251 5.96 6.43 12.17
CA ASP A 251 5.01 6.34 13.28
C ASP A 251 4.86 7.65 14.08
N GLN A 252 5.75 8.62 13.88
CA GLN A 252 5.67 9.96 14.48
C GLN A 252 5.10 11.03 13.55
N GLY A 253 4.49 10.60 12.44
CA GLY A 253 3.84 11.51 11.48
C GLY A 253 4.82 12.22 10.54
N THR A 254 6.09 11.81 10.49
CA THR A 254 7.06 12.34 9.55
C THR A 254 6.80 11.76 8.16
N LEU A 255 6.73 12.63 7.15
CA LEU A 255 6.69 12.25 5.74
C LEU A 255 7.93 12.76 5.03
N VAL A 256 8.60 11.87 4.29
CA VAL A 256 9.76 12.21 3.46
C VAL A 256 9.45 11.84 2.02
N ARG A 257 9.55 12.82 1.13
CA ARG A 257 9.45 12.62 -0.31
C ARG A 257 10.85 12.43 -0.88
N THR A 258 11.07 11.32 -1.56
CA THR A 258 12.36 10.91 -2.13
C THR A 258 12.17 10.40 -3.56
N ARG A 259 13.16 10.61 -4.43
CA ARG A 259 13.16 10.03 -5.77
C ARG A 259 13.55 8.58 -5.73
N THR A 260 12.82 7.73 -6.46
CA THR A 260 13.15 6.30 -6.54
C THR A 260 14.51 6.04 -7.16
N ASP A 261 14.94 6.89 -8.10
CA ASP A 261 16.21 6.75 -8.82
C ASP A 261 17.43 6.88 -7.92
N GLU A 262 17.27 7.50 -6.73
CA GLU A 262 18.34 7.61 -5.73
C GLU A 262 18.51 6.34 -4.89
N ILE A 263 17.60 5.36 -5.01
CA ILE A 263 17.64 4.11 -4.28
C ILE A 263 18.23 3.03 -5.16
N ALA A 264 19.27 2.36 -4.68
CA ALA A 264 20.00 1.36 -5.45
C ALA A 264 19.11 0.18 -5.86
N ILE A 265 19.35 -0.32 -7.08
CA ILE A 265 18.81 -1.60 -7.56
C ILE A 265 19.82 -2.68 -7.18
N VAL A 266 19.41 -3.58 -6.30
CA VAL A 266 20.24 -4.66 -5.80
C VAL A 266 19.45 -5.97 -5.74
N SER A 267 20.13 -7.08 -5.49
CA SER A 267 19.49 -8.40 -5.47
C SER A 267 18.49 -8.54 -4.31
N ARG A 268 17.55 -9.49 -4.47
CA ARG A 268 16.55 -9.85 -3.46
C ARG A 268 17.15 -10.09 -2.08
N ASN A 269 18.22 -10.85 -2.02
CA ASN A 269 18.80 -11.36 -0.78
C ASN A 269 19.83 -10.38 -0.20
N THR A 270 19.41 -9.15 0.07
CA THR A 270 20.23 -8.10 0.68
C THR A 270 19.41 -7.30 1.70
N GLN A 271 20.12 -6.58 2.58
CA GLN A 271 19.47 -5.69 3.57
C GLN A 271 19.08 -4.32 3.01
N GLY A 272 19.61 -3.98 1.83
CA GLY A 272 19.42 -2.66 1.27
C GLY A 272 20.37 -1.60 1.88
N VAL A 273 20.05 -0.36 1.64
CA VAL A 273 20.82 0.82 2.09
C VAL A 273 19.92 1.75 2.89
N ARG A 274 20.52 2.61 3.67
CA ARG A 274 19.74 3.62 4.42
C ARG A 274 19.10 4.61 3.45
N VAL A 275 17.78 4.71 3.50
CA VAL A 275 16.98 5.61 2.66
C VAL A 275 16.45 6.83 3.41
N ILE A 276 16.37 6.74 4.73
CA ILE A 276 15.96 7.82 5.63
C ILE A 276 16.68 7.69 6.97
N ARG A 277 16.99 8.83 7.60
CA ARG A 277 17.44 8.89 8.99
C ARG A 277 16.24 9.10 9.90
N LEU A 278 16.08 8.21 10.85
CA LEU A 278 15.04 8.26 11.86
C LEU A 278 15.65 8.59 13.22
N LYS A 279 14.84 9.16 14.11
CA LYS A 279 15.18 9.26 15.53
C LYS A 279 15.24 7.87 16.16
N ASP A 280 15.88 7.73 17.31
CA ASP A 280 16.07 6.43 17.96
C ASP A 280 14.75 5.69 18.29
N ASP A 281 13.71 6.46 18.59
CA ASP A 281 12.37 5.98 18.93
C ASP A 281 11.37 6.06 17.77
N GLU A 282 11.83 6.44 16.59
CA GLU A 282 11.01 6.56 15.38
C GLU A 282 11.24 5.40 14.44
N HIS A 283 10.14 4.85 13.88
CA HIS A 283 10.18 3.74 12.95
C HIS A 283 9.39 4.05 11.68
N LEU A 284 9.86 3.57 10.54
CA LEU A 284 9.03 3.54 9.35
C LEU A 284 7.87 2.57 9.55
N VAL A 285 6.69 2.96 9.09
CA VAL A 285 5.47 2.16 9.12
C VAL A 285 4.90 1.93 7.73
N GLY A 286 5.34 2.66 6.72
CA GLY A 286 4.85 2.50 5.37
C GLY A 286 5.62 3.31 4.33
N VAL A 287 5.30 3.01 3.09
CA VAL A 287 5.81 3.69 1.90
C VAL A 287 4.70 3.74 0.85
N GLU A 288 4.59 4.87 0.15
CA GLU A 288 3.65 5.07 -0.94
C GLU A 288 4.36 5.58 -2.18
N ARG A 289 3.92 5.12 -3.33
CA ARG A 289 4.39 5.60 -4.62
C ARG A 289 3.73 6.91 -4.98
N ILE A 290 4.54 7.85 -5.49
CA ILE A 290 4.07 9.07 -6.16
C ILE A 290 4.48 8.92 -7.62
N ALA A 291 3.51 8.69 -8.52
CA ALA A 291 3.76 8.59 -9.94
C ALA A 291 4.33 9.90 -10.48
N GLU A 292 5.24 9.82 -11.46
CA GLU A 292 5.65 10.98 -12.22
C GLU A 292 4.42 11.58 -12.90
N SER A 293 4.15 12.87 -12.66
CA SER A 293 3.07 13.55 -13.36
C SER A 293 3.55 13.97 -14.74
N ASP A 294 2.74 13.75 -15.77
CA ASP A 294 2.95 14.23 -17.15
C ASP A 294 2.83 15.77 -17.26
N GLU A 295 3.01 16.51 -16.18
CA GLU A 295 2.90 17.98 -16.14
C GLU A 295 4.13 18.72 -16.70
N SER A 296 4.97 18.07 -17.51
CA SER A 296 6.07 18.77 -18.20
C SER A 296 5.71 19.34 -19.59
N GLU A 297 4.44 19.33 -20.01
CA GLU A 297 4.01 19.81 -21.32
C GLU A 297 2.98 20.96 -21.28
N SER A 298 3.16 22.01 -20.47
CA SER A 298 2.32 23.21 -20.64
C SER A 298 2.89 24.53 -20.13
N GLU A 299 4.20 24.77 -20.25
CA GLU A 299 4.75 26.11 -19.99
C GLU A 299 5.42 26.78 -21.22
N ASP A 300 5.24 26.29 -22.43
CA ASP A 300 5.85 26.91 -23.62
C ASP A 300 4.83 27.37 -24.71
N ASP A 301 3.64 27.77 -24.35
CA ASP A 301 2.74 28.42 -25.30
C ASP A 301 2.01 29.63 -24.71
N VAL A 302 2.77 30.63 -24.25
CA VAL A 302 2.26 32.02 -24.18
C VAL A 302 3.38 32.98 -24.57
N LEU A 303 3.49 33.26 -25.86
CA LEU A 303 4.03 34.52 -26.38
C LEU A 303 3.00 35.16 -27.27
#